data_bef653fcfd1e89f01490df37c0296be3
#
_entry.id   bef653fcfd1e89f01490df37c0296be3
#
_cell.length_a   1.000
_cell.length_b   1.000
_cell.length_c   1.000
_cell.angle_alpha   90.00
_cell.angle_beta   90.00
_cell.angle_gamma   90.00
#
_symmetry.space_group_name_H-M   'P 1'
#
loop_
_entity.id
_entity.type
_entity.pdbx_description
1 polymer ?
#
loop_
_entity_poly.entity_id
_entity_poly.type
_entity_poly.pdbx_seq_one_letter_code
_entity_poly.pdbx_strand_id
1 'polypeptide(L)'
;THTHTHFFILLIANFGVFITSDSEKRSQLDWNTCYGIIIGIARGLLYLHEESRLRVIHRDLKPNNILLDHDMVAKISDFGMARLVGRDQTQDNTSKVVGTFGYMAPEYVLHGQFSVKTDVFSFGVLVLEIVTGRKNSEVVHGENAENLVSFAWRNWREGTATKIVDPAITGGSRDEIMRCIHIGLLCVQDDVADRPTMASVEVMLNSYSATFPLPSQPSYMNSRSWSGEYTSGATRSNELKNQSVKALSNDASMFQSFPR
;
A
#
# COMPACT_ATOMS: atom_id res chain seq x y z
N THR A 1 -3.28 38.22 -36.68
CA THR A 1 -2.59 37.70 -35.45
C THR A 1 -3.31 36.44 -35.01
N HIS A 2 -2.81 35.30 -35.47
CA HIS A 2 -3.27 33.99 -35.01
C HIS A 2 -2.54 33.66 -33.68
N THR A 3 -3.26 33.70 -32.57
CA THR A 3 -2.82 33.15 -31.29
C THR A 3 -2.91 31.63 -31.38
N HIS A 4 -1.77 30.95 -31.58
CA HIS A 4 -1.65 29.51 -31.42
C HIS A 4 -1.77 29.20 -29.94
N THR A 5 -2.96 28.78 -29.54
CA THR A 5 -3.16 28.12 -28.21
C THR A 5 -2.55 26.74 -28.29
N HIS A 6 -1.32 26.57 -27.84
CA HIS A 6 -0.72 25.27 -27.68
C HIS A 6 -1.47 24.54 -26.55
N PHE A 7 -2.38 23.65 -26.92
CA PHE A 7 -2.88 22.61 -26.03
C PHE A 7 -1.72 21.66 -25.74
N PHE A 8 -1.07 21.86 -24.62
CA PHE A 8 -0.20 20.82 -24.07
C PHE A 8 -1.10 19.67 -23.65
N ILE A 9 -1.21 18.65 -24.48
CA ILE A 9 -1.74 17.35 -24.07
C ILE A 9 -0.71 16.81 -23.07
N LEU A 10 -1.00 16.92 -21.77
CA LEU A 10 -0.19 16.30 -20.73
C LEU A 10 -0.34 14.79 -20.91
N LEU A 11 0.66 14.13 -21.51
CA LEU A 11 0.71 12.68 -21.62
C LEU A 11 0.95 12.14 -20.21
N ILE A 12 -0.13 11.76 -19.53
CA ILE A 12 -0.07 11.12 -18.21
C ILE A 12 -0.26 9.63 -18.45
N ALA A 13 0.75 8.83 -18.11
CA ALA A 13 0.68 7.38 -18.14
C ALA A 13 0.38 6.83 -16.75
N ASN A 14 -0.45 5.78 -16.68
CA ASN A 14 -0.69 5.06 -15.45
C ASN A 14 0.50 4.13 -15.16
N PHE A 15 1.11 4.25 -13.97
CA PHE A 15 2.28 3.45 -13.61
C PHE A 15 1.98 1.94 -13.58
N GLY A 16 0.75 1.54 -13.27
CA GLY A 16 0.30 0.14 -13.32
C GLY A 16 0.53 -0.52 -14.68
N VAL A 17 0.58 0.26 -15.77
CA VAL A 17 0.87 -0.24 -17.13
C VAL A 17 2.33 -0.66 -17.27
N PHE A 18 3.25 -0.06 -16.51
CA PHE A 18 4.68 -0.38 -16.56
C PHE A 18 5.06 -1.59 -15.66
N ILE A 19 4.27 -1.88 -14.61
CA ILE A 19 4.46 -3.08 -13.76
C ILE A 19 3.71 -4.30 -14.34
N THR A 20 3.10 -4.18 -15.52
CA THR A 20 2.45 -5.34 -16.16
C THR A 20 3.49 -6.31 -16.72
N SER A 21 3.05 -7.54 -17.05
CA SER A 21 3.86 -8.58 -17.69
C SER A 21 4.35 -8.22 -19.12
N ASP A 22 4.11 -7.00 -19.59
CA ASP A 22 4.60 -6.50 -20.87
C ASP A 22 6.07 -6.10 -20.74
N SER A 23 6.94 -6.98 -21.25
CA SER A 23 8.40 -6.82 -21.18
C SER A 23 8.91 -5.57 -21.92
N GLU A 24 8.23 -5.11 -22.97
CA GLU A 24 8.61 -3.89 -23.70
C GLU A 24 8.44 -2.64 -22.85
N LYS A 25 7.33 -2.54 -22.12
CA LYS A 25 7.08 -1.39 -21.24
C LYS A 25 7.97 -1.40 -20.03
N ARG A 26 8.25 -2.59 -19.47
CA ARG A 26 9.17 -2.73 -18.32
C ARG A 26 10.60 -2.39 -18.67
N SER A 27 11.07 -2.71 -19.88
CA SER A 27 12.42 -2.37 -20.34
C SER A 27 12.66 -0.85 -20.48
N GLN A 28 11.61 -0.03 -20.45
CA GLN A 28 11.71 1.43 -20.43
C GLN A 28 12.01 2.01 -19.06
N LEU A 29 11.97 1.19 -17.99
CA LEU A 29 12.25 1.58 -16.62
C LEU A 29 13.66 1.14 -16.25
N ASP A 30 14.63 2.04 -16.36
CA ASP A 30 15.94 1.85 -15.72
C ASP A 30 15.82 2.09 -14.20
N TRP A 31 16.88 1.75 -13.46
CA TRP A 31 16.88 1.94 -12.01
C TRP A 31 16.70 3.40 -11.59
N ASN A 32 17.31 4.34 -12.29
CA ASN A 32 17.20 5.76 -11.94
C ASN A 32 15.75 6.24 -12.03
N THR A 33 15.04 5.79 -13.06
CA THR A 33 13.59 6.06 -13.23
C THR A 33 12.78 5.40 -12.11
N CYS A 34 13.00 4.12 -11.82
CA CYS A 34 12.34 3.41 -10.73
C CYS A 34 12.57 4.11 -9.38
N TYR A 35 13.81 4.49 -9.10
CA TYR A 35 14.18 5.18 -7.87
C TYR A 35 13.57 6.57 -7.77
N GLY A 36 13.54 7.31 -8.89
CA GLY A 36 12.86 8.60 -8.98
C GLY A 36 11.36 8.49 -8.70
N ILE A 37 10.70 7.43 -9.21
CA ILE A 37 9.29 7.14 -8.95
C ILE A 37 9.07 6.85 -7.46
N ILE A 38 9.90 6.00 -6.84
CA ILE A 38 9.82 5.69 -5.40
C ILE A 38 9.94 6.98 -4.56
N ILE A 39 10.93 7.81 -4.84
CA ILE A 39 11.12 9.10 -4.15
C ILE A 39 9.92 10.03 -4.37
N GLY A 40 9.41 10.11 -5.60
CA GLY A 40 8.26 10.95 -5.93
C GLY A 40 7.00 10.55 -5.15
N ILE A 41 6.73 9.24 -5.04
CA ILE A 41 5.60 8.72 -4.24
C ILE A 41 5.81 9.01 -2.76
N ALA A 42 7.03 8.79 -2.23
CA ALA A 42 7.35 9.06 -0.83
C ALA A 42 7.12 10.53 -0.46
N ARG A 43 7.57 11.46 -1.29
CA ARG A 43 7.35 12.91 -1.11
C ARG A 43 5.88 13.31 -1.22
N GLY A 44 5.16 12.71 -2.17
CA GLY A 44 3.71 12.91 -2.28
C GLY A 44 2.96 12.50 -1.01
N LEU A 45 3.29 11.33 -0.44
CA LEU A 45 2.72 10.87 0.81
C LEU A 45 3.14 11.72 2.01
N LEU A 46 4.41 12.13 2.07
CA LEU A 46 4.89 13.04 3.12
C LEU A 46 4.09 14.34 3.13
N TYR A 47 3.88 14.92 1.95
CA TYR A 47 3.05 16.13 1.82
C TYR A 47 1.62 15.88 2.35
N LEU A 48 0.98 14.78 1.96
CA LEU A 48 -0.39 14.45 2.37
C LEU A 48 -0.49 14.20 3.88
N HIS A 49 0.51 13.56 4.48
CA HIS A 49 0.51 13.15 5.87
C HIS A 49 0.90 14.27 6.84
N GLU A 50 1.83 15.14 6.45
CA GLU A 50 2.48 16.06 7.40
C GLU A 50 2.43 17.53 6.98
N GLU A 51 2.55 17.85 5.69
CA GLU A 51 2.71 19.22 5.22
C GLU A 51 1.39 19.88 4.79
N SER A 52 0.41 19.08 4.38
CA SER A 52 -0.91 19.60 3.98
C SER A 52 -1.67 20.20 5.18
N ARG A 53 -2.57 21.14 4.91
CA ARG A 53 -3.36 21.82 5.96
C ARG A 53 -4.14 20.85 6.84
N LEU A 54 -4.72 19.84 6.24
CA LEU A 54 -5.38 18.70 6.91
C LEU A 54 -4.61 17.45 6.55
N ARG A 55 -4.44 16.54 7.51
CA ARG A 55 -3.84 15.25 7.26
C ARG A 55 -4.73 14.44 6.34
N VAL A 56 -4.18 13.99 5.21
CA VAL A 56 -4.90 13.19 4.22
C VAL A 56 -4.38 11.76 4.27
N ILE A 57 -5.27 10.79 4.52
CA ILE A 57 -4.96 9.36 4.45
C ILE A 57 -5.62 8.84 3.18
N HIS A 58 -4.82 8.30 2.25
CA HIS A 58 -5.26 7.95 0.91
C HIS A 58 -6.10 6.67 0.88
N ARG A 59 -5.68 5.62 1.60
CA ARG A 59 -6.31 4.30 1.79
C ARG A 59 -6.42 3.40 0.57
N ASP A 60 -6.02 3.85 -0.61
CA ASP A 60 -6.02 3.02 -1.84
C ASP A 60 -4.75 3.27 -2.67
N LEU A 61 -3.59 3.32 -2.02
CA LEU A 61 -2.32 3.47 -2.72
C LEU A 61 -1.97 2.15 -3.41
N LYS A 62 -1.80 2.21 -4.74
CA LYS A 62 -1.48 1.07 -5.62
C LYS A 62 -0.88 1.59 -6.93
N PRO A 63 -0.25 0.73 -7.76
CA PRO A 63 0.34 1.17 -9.04
C PRO A 63 -0.63 1.92 -9.95
N ASN A 64 -1.90 1.49 -10.00
CA ASN A 64 -2.90 2.12 -10.86
C ASN A 64 -3.28 3.55 -10.44
N ASN A 65 -3.01 3.93 -9.19
CA ASN A 65 -3.30 5.25 -8.65
C ASN A 65 -2.04 6.14 -8.61
N ILE A 66 -0.93 5.68 -9.24
CA ILE A 66 0.26 6.47 -9.51
C ILE A 66 0.27 6.83 -10.98
N LEU A 67 0.29 8.11 -11.27
CA LEU A 67 0.41 8.65 -12.61
C LEU A 67 1.82 9.15 -12.84
N LEU A 68 2.35 8.91 -14.03
CA LEU A 68 3.66 9.42 -14.47
C LEU A 68 3.45 10.49 -15.55
N ASP A 69 4.07 11.63 -15.38
CA ASP A 69 4.10 12.63 -16.43
C ASP A 69 5.18 12.32 -17.48
N HIS A 70 5.36 13.22 -18.46
CA HIS A 70 6.32 13.03 -19.56
C HIS A 70 7.79 12.94 -19.09
N ASP A 71 8.10 13.48 -17.93
CA ASP A 71 9.43 13.40 -17.29
C ASP A 71 9.54 12.22 -16.33
N MET A 72 8.57 11.29 -16.35
CA MET A 72 8.47 10.14 -15.45
C MET A 72 8.36 10.51 -13.96
N VAL A 73 7.87 11.73 -13.66
CA VAL A 73 7.64 12.18 -12.29
C VAL A 73 6.31 11.60 -11.78
N ALA A 74 6.38 10.90 -10.64
CA ALA A 74 5.23 10.26 -10.04
C ALA A 74 4.28 11.28 -9.38
N LYS A 75 2.98 11.07 -9.60
CA LYS A 75 1.89 11.84 -8.99
C LYS A 75 0.84 10.90 -8.43
N ILE A 76 0.50 11.08 -7.15
CA ILE A 76 -0.57 10.30 -6.50
C ILE A 76 -1.92 10.82 -7.02
N SER A 77 -2.82 9.90 -7.34
CA SER A 77 -4.14 10.18 -7.92
C SER A 77 -5.23 9.32 -7.27
N ASP A 78 -6.49 9.56 -7.62
CA ASP A 78 -7.68 8.85 -7.14
C ASP A 78 -7.89 8.95 -5.61
N PHE A 79 -8.24 10.13 -5.15
CA PHE A 79 -8.58 10.43 -3.76
C PHE A 79 -10.02 10.05 -3.38
N GLY A 80 -10.72 9.24 -4.19
CA GLY A 80 -12.11 8.84 -3.95
C GLY A 80 -12.33 8.10 -2.63
N MET A 81 -11.30 7.46 -2.10
CA MET A 81 -11.33 6.76 -0.81
C MET A 81 -10.62 7.52 0.31
N ALA A 82 -10.05 8.70 0.04
CA ALA A 82 -9.27 9.44 1.01
C ALA A 82 -10.09 9.91 2.21
N ARG A 83 -9.42 10.07 3.36
CA ARG A 83 -9.99 10.66 4.59
C ARG A 83 -9.15 11.82 5.06
N LEU A 84 -9.84 12.87 5.45
CA LEU A 84 -9.26 14.01 6.15
C LEU A 84 -9.33 13.75 7.65
N VAL A 85 -8.20 13.83 8.31
CA VAL A 85 -8.06 13.60 9.76
C VAL A 85 -7.47 14.85 10.39
N GLY A 86 -7.97 15.25 11.55
CA GLY A 86 -7.42 16.37 12.30
C GLY A 86 -5.98 16.11 12.71
N ARG A 87 -5.17 17.19 12.84
CA ARG A 87 -3.75 17.05 13.22
C ARG A 87 -3.55 16.40 14.59
N ASP A 88 -4.51 16.57 15.49
CA ASP A 88 -4.49 16.02 16.84
C ASP A 88 -4.92 14.53 16.89
N GLN A 89 -5.44 14.00 15.78
CA GLN A 89 -5.84 12.61 15.67
C GLN A 89 -4.75 11.81 14.97
N THR A 90 -4.30 10.72 15.60
CA THR A 90 -3.27 9.83 15.04
C THR A 90 -3.87 8.67 14.25
N GLN A 91 -5.11 8.29 14.54
CA GLN A 91 -5.85 7.19 13.93
C GLN A 91 -7.36 7.46 13.96
N ASP A 92 -8.10 6.76 13.09
CA ASP A 92 -9.55 6.77 13.07
C ASP A 92 -10.06 5.37 12.70
N ASN A 93 -11.37 5.13 12.85
CA ASN A 93 -11.98 3.84 12.61
C ASN A 93 -13.11 3.94 11.57
N THR A 94 -13.30 2.88 10.80
CA THR A 94 -14.39 2.79 9.85
C THR A 94 -15.08 1.42 9.93
N SER A 95 -16.40 1.41 9.87
CA SER A 95 -17.17 0.18 9.72
C SER A 95 -17.18 -0.36 8.29
N LYS A 96 -16.74 0.46 7.31
CA LYS A 96 -16.66 0.09 5.91
C LYS A 96 -15.22 0.13 5.45
N VAL A 97 -14.57 -1.03 5.39
CA VAL A 97 -13.24 -1.19 4.81
C VAL A 97 -13.36 -1.10 3.29
N VAL A 98 -12.57 -0.20 2.68
CA VAL A 98 -12.53 0.04 1.24
C VAL A 98 -11.06 0.15 0.80
N GLY A 99 -10.76 -0.21 -0.42
CA GLY A 99 -9.40 -0.22 -0.96
C GLY A 99 -9.14 -1.44 -1.81
N THR A 100 -7.89 -1.64 -2.18
CA THR A 100 -7.46 -2.75 -3.03
C THR A 100 -6.78 -3.81 -2.17
N PHE A 101 -7.37 -5.03 -2.15
CA PHE A 101 -6.81 -6.15 -1.41
C PHE A 101 -5.34 -6.41 -1.82
N GLY A 102 -4.52 -6.75 -0.82
CA GLY A 102 -3.07 -6.94 -1.01
C GLY A 102 -2.23 -5.69 -0.72
N TYR A 103 -2.80 -4.47 -0.88
CA TYR A 103 -2.14 -3.21 -0.50
C TYR A 103 -2.65 -2.68 0.84
N MET A 104 -3.77 -3.19 1.33
CA MET A 104 -4.35 -2.77 2.62
C MET A 104 -3.55 -3.33 3.79
N ALA A 105 -3.29 -2.50 4.78
CA ALA A 105 -2.63 -2.89 6.01
C ALA A 105 -3.49 -3.85 6.86
N PRO A 106 -2.88 -4.79 7.61
CA PRO A 106 -3.61 -5.80 8.38
C PRO A 106 -4.61 -5.21 9.38
N GLU A 107 -4.23 -4.18 10.15
CA GLU A 107 -5.10 -3.52 11.13
C GLU A 107 -6.31 -2.86 10.48
N TYR A 108 -6.14 -2.39 9.24
CA TYR A 108 -7.23 -1.79 8.49
C TYR A 108 -8.22 -2.86 8.01
N VAL A 109 -7.72 -3.97 7.46
CA VAL A 109 -8.57 -5.09 6.98
C VAL A 109 -9.32 -5.75 8.13
N LEU A 110 -8.63 -6.01 9.25
CA LEU A 110 -9.18 -6.79 10.36
C LEU A 110 -10.07 -5.96 11.30
N HIS A 111 -9.72 -4.71 11.52
CA HIS A 111 -10.33 -3.88 12.58
C HIS A 111 -10.93 -2.57 12.05
N GLY A 112 -10.78 -2.26 10.77
CA GLY A 112 -11.20 -0.98 10.20
C GLY A 112 -10.39 0.22 10.74
N GLN A 113 -9.28 -0.03 11.44
CA GLN A 113 -8.42 1.02 11.97
C GLN A 113 -7.52 1.56 10.86
N PHE A 114 -7.51 2.85 10.66
CA PHE A 114 -6.66 3.46 9.66
C PHE A 114 -5.93 4.70 10.21
N SER A 115 -4.73 4.91 9.71
CA SER A 115 -3.86 6.02 10.05
C SER A 115 -2.92 6.32 8.87
N VAL A 116 -2.04 7.30 9.00
CA VAL A 116 -0.96 7.51 8.03
C VAL A 116 -0.10 6.26 7.83
N LYS A 117 0.01 5.41 8.86
CA LYS A 117 0.78 4.16 8.79
C LYS A 117 0.12 3.09 7.89
N THR A 118 -1.17 3.22 7.62
CA THR A 118 -1.88 2.38 6.65
C THR A 118 -1.38 2.65 5.22
N ASP A 119 -1.19 3.94 4.86
CA ASP A 119 -0.60 4.31 3.57
C ASP A 119 0.89 3.95 3.49
N VAL A 120 1.62 4.02 4.63
CA VAL A 120 3.02 3.56 4.71
C VAL A 120 3.12 2.07 4.37
N PHE A 121 2.20 1.25 4.88
CA PHE A 121 2.15 -0.18 4.51
C PHE A 121 1.95 -0.36 3.00
N SER A 122 0.96 0.33 2.43
CA SER A 122 0.69 0.28 0.98
C SER A 122 1.89 0.76 0.15
N PHE A 123 2.60 1.80 0.62
CA PHE A 123 3.85 2.26 0.02
C PHE A 123 4.93 1.18 0.05
N GLY A 124 5.10 0.47 1.16
CA GLY A 124 6.06 -0.63 1.28
C GLY A 124 5.80 -1.74 0.27
N VAL A 125 4.53 -2.17 0.12
CA VAL A 125 4.13 -3.15 -0.90
C VAL A 125 4.49 -2.64 -2.31
N LEU A 126 4.18 -1.38 -2.61
CA LEU A 126 4.46 -0.77 -3.91
C LEU A 126 5.97 -0.71 -4.21
N VAL A 127 6.80 -0.36 -3.23
CA VAL A 127 8.27 -0.39 -3.38
C VAL A 127 8.77 -1.79 -3.72
N LEU A 128 8.27 -2.81 -3.02
CA LEU A 128 8.65 -4.20 -3.29
C LEU A 128 8.20 -4.66 -4.68
N GLU A 129 7.01 -4.25 -5.15
CA GLU A 129 6.56 -4.49 -6.53
C GLU A 129 7.48 -3.85 -7.56
N ILE A 130 7.86 -2.59 -7.35
CA ILE A 130 8.76 -1.85 -8.26
C ILE A 130 10.08 -2.58 -8.39
N VAL A 131 10.70 -2.94 -7.25
CA VAL A 131 12.04 -3.52 -7.24
C VAL A 131 12.05 -4.95 -7.78
N THR A 132 11.02 -5.75 -7.47
CA THR A 132 10.98 -7.17 -7.87
C THR A 132 10.32 -7.40 -9.22
N GLY A 133 9.58 -6.40 -9.72
CA GLY A 133 8.77 -6.52 -10.90
C GLY A 133 7.62 -7.54 -10.80
N ARG A 134 7.35 -8.06 -9.61
CA ARG A 134 6.26 -9.01 -9.35
C ARG A 134 5.04 -8.28 -8.84
N LYS A 135 3.87 -8.58 -9.39
CA LYS A 135 2.63 -8.04 -8.85
C LYS A 135 2.29 -8.70 -7.53
N ASN A 136 1.89 -7.90 -6.55
CA ASN A 136 1.43 -8.42 -5.28
C ASN A 136 0.20 -9.32 -5.40
N SER A 137 -0.62 -9.12 -6.44
CA SER A 137 -1.76 -9.98 -6.76
C SER A 137 -1.39 -11.33 -7.39
N GLU A 138 -0.15 -11.51 -7.83
CA GLU A 138 0.35 -12.76 -8.38
C GLU A 138 0.71 -13.70 -7.22
N VAL A 139 -0.31 -14.34 -6.65
CA VAL A 139 -0.08 -15.47 -5.74
C VAL A 139 0.52 -16.61 -6.58
N VAL A 140 1.73 -17.03 -6.27
CA VAL A 140 2.30 -18.24 -6.88
C VAL A 140 1.42 -19.40 -6.44
N HIS A 141 0.58 -19.91 -7.33
CA HIS A 141 -0.26 -21.08 -7.07
C HIS A 141 0.62 -22.33 -6.98
N GLY A 142 0.55 -23.03 -5.86
CA GLY A 142 1.30 -24.27 -5.61
C GLY A 142 1.35 -24.60 -4.12
N GLU A 143 1.94 -25.72 -3.77
CA GLU A 143 2.11 -26.13 -2.36
C GLU A 143 2.91 -25.12 -1.52
N ASN A 144 3.63 -24.18 -2.17
CA ASN A 144 4.39 -23.08 -1.58
C ASN A 144 3.87 -21.72 -2.04
N ALA A 145 2.54 -21.49 -2.00
CA ALA A 145 1.95 -20.20 -2.29
C ALA A 145 2.52 -19.14 -1.33
N GLU A 146 3.36 -18.25 -1.84
CA GLU A 146 4.06 -17.22 -1.08
C GLU A 146 3.68 -15.83 -1.64
N ASN A 147 3.22 -14.92 -0.78
CA ASN A 147 2.96 -13.55 -1.20
C ASN A 147 4.26 -12.76 -1.37
N LEU A 148 4.19 -11.60 -2.05
CA LEU A 148 5.34 -10.77 -2.38
C LEU A 148 6.17 -10.36 -1.15
N VAL A 149 5.51 -9.98 -0.05
CA VAL A 149 6.21 -9.51 1.16
C VAL A 149 6.96 -10.66 1.83
N SER A 150 6.32 -11.84 1.92
CA SER A 150 6.96 -13.06 2.45
C SER A 150 8.16 -13.46 1.62
N PHE A 151 8.01 -13.42 0.28
CA PHE A 151 9.09 -13.70 -0.65
C PHE A 151 10.26 -12.73 -0.48
N ALA A 152 9.99 -11.42 -0.39
CA ALA A 152 11.03 -10.41 -0.21
C ALA A 152 11.74 -10.58 1.15
N TRP A 153 10.98 -10.77 2.24
CA TRP A 153 11.53 -10.93 3.57
C TRP A 153 12.41 -12.19 3.70
N ARG A 154 11.96 -13.33 3.17
CA ARG A 154 12.74 -14.57 3.18
C ARG A 154 14.09 -14.38 2.47
N ASN A 155 14.10 -13.82 1.27
CA ASN A 155 15.32 -13.58 0.51
C ASN A 155 16.22 -12.54 1.20
N TRP A 156 15.64 -11.52 1.82
CA TRP A 156 16.39 -10.53 2.61
C TRP A 156 17.10 -11.20 3.80
N ARG A 157 16.38 -12.00 4.58
CA ARG A 157 16.93 -12.76 5.73
C ARG A 157 18.03 -13.73 5.32
N GLU A 158 17.88 -14.40 4.17
CA GLU A 158 18.84 -15.37 3.65
C GLU A 158 20.05 -14.70 2.97
N GLY A 159 20.13 -13.38 2.92
CA GLY A 159 21.20 -12.64 2.22
C GLY A 159 21.15 -12.77 0.69
N THR A 160 20.01 -13.23 0.15
CA THR A 160 19.80 -13.45 -1.30
C THR A 160 18.92 -12.37 -1.94
N ALA A 161 18.65 -11.26 -1.25
CA ALA A 161 17.75 -10.20 -1.71
C ALA A 161 18.12 -9.61 -3.08
N THR A 162 19.40 -9.63 -3.47
CA THR A 162 19.81 -9.21 -4.82
C THR A 162 19.25 -10.11 -5.94
N LYS A 163 18.86 -11.36 -5.64
CA LYS A 163 18.32 -12.30 -6.63
C LYS A 163 16.84 -12.05 -6.95
N ILE A 164 16.15 -11.27 -6.12
CA ILE A 164 14.74 -10.97 -6.34
C ILE A 164 14.50 -9.71 -7.16
N VAL A 165 15.58 -8.96 -7.44
CA VAL A 165 15.49 -7.74 -8.27
C VAL A 165 15.04 -8.13 -9.68
N ASP A 166 14.13 -7.35 -10.23
CA ASP A 166 13.65 -7.54 -11.59
C ASP A 166 14.82 -7.52 -12.59
N PRO A 167 15.04 -8.58 -13.36
CA PRO A 167 16.11 -8.62 -14.35
C PRO A 167 15.93 -7.61 -15.49
N ALA A 168 14.74 -7.04 -15.68
CA ALA A 168 14.49 -5.98 -16.64
C ALA A 168 15.05 -4.62 -16.17
N ILE A 169 15.26 -4.43 -14.88
CA ILE A 169 15.84 -3.20 -14.33
C ILE A 169 17.33 -3.17 -14.64
N THR A 170 17.74 -2.22 -15.46
CA THR A 170 19.15 -2.01 -15.83
C THR A 170 19.76 -0.86 -15.03
N GLY A 171 21.06 -0.91 -14.80
CA GLY A 171 21.80 0.12 -14.07
C GLY A 171 21.54 0.10 -12.56
N GLY A 172 21.93 1.18 -11.91
CA GLY A 172 21.70 1.39 -10.48
C GLY A 172 22.78 0.86 -9.55
N SER A 173 22.84 1.49 -8.37
CA SER A 173 23.70 1.04 -7.29
C SER A 173 23.05 -0.13 -6.55
N ARG A 174 23.81 -1.21 -6.34
CA ARG A 174 23.36 -2.34 -5.52
C ARG A 174 22.89 -1.86 -4.14
N ASP A 175 23.59 -0.90 -3.55
CA ASP A 175 23.29 -0.41 -2.22
C ASP A 175 21.97 0.37 -2.19
N GLU A 176 21.63 1.11 -3.24
CA GLU A 176 20.33 1.79 -3.37
C GLU A 176 19.18 0.79 -3.50
N ILE A 177 19.37 -0.24 -4.35
CA ILE A 177 18.37 -1.30 -4.54
C ILE A 177 18.13 -2.03 -3.22
N MET A 178 19.19 -2.43 -2.53
CA MET A 178 19.11 -3.10 -1.24
C MET A 178 18.45 -2.22 -0.18
N ARG A 179 18.71 -0.91 -0.21
CA ARG A 179 18.06 0.07 0.66
C ARG A 179 16.56 0.14 0.39
N CYS A 180 16.14 0.17 -0.86
CA CYS A 180 14.72 0.16 -1.20
C CYS A 180 14.02 -1.10 -0.71
N ILE A 181 14.62 -2.28 -0.87
CA ILE A 181 14.08 -3.54 -0.32
C ILE A 181 13.95 -3.45 1.20
N HIS A 182 14.98 -2.95 1.89
CA HIS A 182 14.98 -2.80 3.35
C HIS A 182 13.87 -1.85 3.81
N ILE A 183 13.76 -0.67 3.18
CA ILE A 183 12.70 0.31 3.47
C ILE A 183 11.32 -0.29 3.21
N GLY A 184 11.13 -0.98 2.09
CA GLY A 184 9.88 -1.68 1.77
C GLY A 184 9.48 -2.65 2.88
N LEU A 185 10.43 -3.46 3.37
CA LEU A 185 10.21 -4.41 4.46
C LEU A 185 9.90 -3.73 5.80
N LEU A 186 10.53 -2.60 6.12
CA LEU A 186 10.20 -1.79 7.31
C LEU A 186 8.78 -1.19 7.22
N CYS A 187 8.38 -0.77 6.03
CA CYS A 187 7.05 -0.19 5.82
C CYS A 187 5.91 -1.22 5.97
N VAL A 188 6.17 -2.50 5.70
CA VAL A 188 5.16 -3.58 5.78
C VAL A 188 5.18 -4.36 7.08
N GLN A 189 5.74 -3.80 8.16
CA GLN A 189 5.72 -4.43 9.48
C GLN A 189 4.28 -4.60 9.97
N ASP A 190 4.01 -5.69 10.71
CA ASP A 190 2.68 -5.97 11.25
C ASP A 190 2.32 -4.98 12.35
N ASP A 191 3.25 -4.71 13.28
CA ASP A 191 3.06 -3.67 14.27
C ASP A 191 3.13 -2.29 13.61
N VAL A 192 2.07 -1.52 13.80
CA VAL A 192 1.93 -0.15 13.27
C VAL A 192 3.05 0.76 13.80
N ALA A 193 3.50 0.53 15.05
CA ALA A 193 4.56 1.32 15.68
C ALA A 193 5.93 1.10 15.01
N ASP A 194 6.20 -0.11 14.53
CA ASP A 194 7.47 -0.48 13.90
C ASP A 194 7.62 0.12 12.49
N ARG A 195 6.52 0.49 11.85
CA ARG A 195 6.58 1.15 10.54
C ARG A 195 7.14 2.56 10.68
N PRO A 196 8.07 3.01 9.80
CA PRO A 196 8.57 4.39 9.80
C PRO A 196 7.44 5.38 9.47
N THR A 197 7.67 6.67 9.74
CA THR A 197 6.86 7.76 9.14
C THR A 197 7.35 8.04 7.71
N MET A 198 6.56 8.74 6.89
CA MET A 198 7.02 9.11 5.55
C MET A 198 8.20 10.09 5.59
N ALA A 199 8.30 10.95 6.60
CA ALA A 199 9.49 11.77 6.85
C ALA A 199 10.73 10.92 7.10
N SER A 200 10.61 9.88 7.93
CA SER A 200 11.71 8.93 8.15
C SER A 200 12.08 8.18 6.86
N VAL A 201 11.09 7.75 6.07
CA VAL A 201 11.30 7.09 4.77
C VAL A 201 12.07 8.00 3.81
N GLU A 202 11.71 9.29 3.72
CA GLU A 202 12.43 10.24 2.85
C GLU A 202 13.89 10.38 3.27
N VAL A 203 14.16 10.50 4.58
CA VAL A 203 15.54 10.54 5.10
C VAL A 203 16.27 9.24 4.77
N MET A 204 15.64 8.08 4.94
CA MET A 204 16.23 6.77 4.64
C MET A 204 16.56 6.61 3.16
N LEU A 205 15.70 7.08 2.25
CA LEU A 205 15.96 7.05 0.80
C LEU A 205 17.15 7.92 0.43
N ASN A 206 17.30 9.10 1.01
CA ASN A 206 18.34 10.05 0.68
C ASN A 206 19.67 9.86 1.45
N SER A 207 19.72 8.95 2.44
CA SER A 207 20.90 8.76 3.29
C SER A 207 21.78 7.61 2.82
N TYR A 208 23.07 7.86 2.62
CA TYR A 208 24.03 6.84 2.23
C TYR A 208 24.64 6.06 3.41
N SER A 209 24.56 6.58 4.62
CA SER A 209 25.26 6.05 5.81
C SER A 209 24.40 5.78 7.03
N ALA A 210 23.06 5.86 6.90
CA ALA A 210 22.18 5.62 8.02
C ALA A 210 22.07 4.11 8.34
N THR A 211 22.19 3.77 9.60
CA THR A 211 21.81 2.43 10.11
C THR A 211 20.30 2.41 10.34
N PHE A 212 19.63 1.44 9.72
CA PHE A 212 18.19 1.24 9.87
C PHE A 212 17.91 0.10 10.85
N PRO A 213 16.75 0.11 11.55
CA PRO A 213 16.33 -1.06 12.32
C PRO A 213 16.20 -2.28 11.39
N LEU A 214 16.36 -3.47 11.95
CA LEU A 214 16.15 -4.70 11.18
C LEU A 214 14.65 -4.97 11.09
N PRO A 215 14.13 -5.34 9.90
CA PRO A 215 12.73 -5.70 9.77
C PRO A 215 12.44 -7.03 10.47
N SER A 216 11.34 -7.08 11.21
CA SER A 216 10.84 -8.29 11.85
C SER A 216 10.15 -9.21 10.85
N GLN A 217 9.98 -10.48 11.22
CA GLN A 217 9.26 -11.45 10.40
C GLN A 217 7.77 -11.09 10.32
N PRO A 218 7.19 -10.97 9.13
CA PRO A 218 5.75 -10.77 8.99
C PRO A 218 4.96 -11.96 9.55
N SER A 219 3.98 -11.72 10.44
CA SER A 219 3.23 -12.77 11.13
C SER A 219 2.27 -13.53 10.21
N TYR A 220 1.76 -12.87 9.18
CA TYR A 220 0.87 -13.48 8.18
C TYR A 220 1.56 -14.56 7.31
N MET A 221 2.89 -14.75 7.43
CA MET A 221 3.59 -15.90 6.84
C MET A 221 3.12 -17.24 7.43
N ASN A 222 2.61 -17.26 8.64
CA ASN A 222 2.23 -18.48 9.34
C ASN A 222 0.77 -18.90 9.12
N SER A 223 -0.04 -18.07 8.47
CA SER A 223 -1.46 -18.35 8.27
C SER A 223 -1.72 -18.90 6.86
N ARG A 224 -1.81 -20.22 6.73
CA ARG A 224 -2.41 -20.90 5.57
C ARG A 224 -3.88 -20.51 5.33
N SER A 225 -4.46 -19.69 6.19
CA SER A 225 -5.88 -19.35 6.22
C SER A 225 -6.26 -18.06 5.47
N TRP A 226 -5.30 -17.30 4.92
CA TRP A 226 -5.64 -16.05 4.23
C TRP A 226 -6.13 -16.23 2.78
N SER A 227 -5.99 -17.41 2.19
CA SER A 227 -6.32 -17.66 0.78
C SER A 227 -7.76 -18.18 0.53
N GLY A 228 -8.61 -18.32 1.54
CA GLY A 228 -9.83 -19.13 1.41
C GLY A 228 -11.20 -18.46 1.57
N GLU A 229 -11.35 -17.28 2.16
CA GLU A 229 -12.70 -16.85 2.59
C GLU A 229 -13.16 -15.43 2.21
N TYR A 230 -12.45 -14.72 1.35
CA TYR A 230 -12.94 -13.41 0.86
C TYR A 230 -13.51 -13.47 -0.56
N THR A 231 -14.38 -14.47 -0.82
CA THR A 231 -15.32 -14.38 -1.93
C THR A 231 -16.52 -13.54 -1.48
N SER A 232 -16.64 -12.36 -2.10
CA SER A 232 -17.77 -11.45 -2.07
C SER A 232 -18.30 -11.01 -0.69
N GLY A 233 -17.81 -9.85 -0.22
CA GLY A 233 -18.31 -9.11 0.94
C GLY A 233 -19.76 -8.56 0.84
N ALA A 234 -20.62 -9.15 -0.01
CA ALA A 234 -22.04 -8.81 -0.10
C ALA A 234 -22.93 -9.70 0.80
N THR A 235 -22.45 -10.86 1.25
CA THR A 235 -23.30 -11.82 1.97
C THR A 235 -23.17 -11.74 3.49
N ARG A 236 -22.03 -11.31 4.03
CA ARG A 236 -21.82 -11.22 5.49
C ARG A 236 -22.51 -10.03 6.17
N SER A 237 -22.73 -8.94 5.42
CA SER A 237 -23.50 -7.79 5.96
C SER A 237 -24.98 -8.08 6.18
N ASN A 238 -25.54 -9.10 5.53
CA ASN A 238 -26.94 -9.50 5.74
C ASN A 238 -27.13 -10.46 6.93
N GLU A 239 -26.12 -11.28 7.26
CA GLU A 239 -26.22 -12.17 8.44
C GLU A 239 -26.05 -11.39 9.76
N LEU A 240 -25.15 -10.41 9.81
CA LEU A 240 -24.99 -9.54 10.98
C LEU A 240 -26.20 -8.62 11.19
N LYS A 241 -26.84 -8.14 10.10
CA LYS A 241 -28.12 -7.39 10.21
C LYS A 241 -29.25 -8.27 10.70
N ASN A 242 -29.33 -9.53 10.27
CA ASN A 242 -30.37 -10.46 10.74
C ASN A 242 -30.21 -10.88 12.21
N GLN A 243 -28.98 -10.95 12.73
CA GLN A 243 -28.74 -11.18 14.15
C GLN A 243 -29.06 -9.94 15.00
N SER A 244 -28.76 -8.74 14.53
CA SER A 244 -29.14 -7.49 15.21
C SER A 244 -30.67 -7.26 15.22
N VAL A 245 -31.37 -7.61 14.16
CA VAL A 245 -32.84 -7.49 14.09
C VAL A 245 -33.51 -8.53 14.98
N LYS A 246 -32.94 -9.75 15.14
CA LYS A 246 -33.48 -10.75 16.09
C LYS A 246 -33.23 -10.37 17.56
N ALA A 247 -32.16 -9.69 17.88
CA ALA A 247 -31.89 -9.17 19.23
C ALA A 247 -32.87 -8.04 19.62
N LEU A 248 -33.20 -7.14 18.67
CA LEU A 248 -34.14 -6.04 18.89
C LEU A 248 -35.61 -6.50 18.94
N SER A 249 -35.97 -7.64 18.32
CA SER A 249 -37.35 -8.17 18.41
C SER A 249 -37.62 -8.93 19.72
N ASN A 250 -36.58 -9.39 20.42
CA ASN A 250 -36.74 -10.04 21.72
C ASN A 250 -36.84 -9.06 22.90
N ASP A 251 -36.35 -7.81 22.75
CA ASP A 251 -36.49 -6.78 23.78
C ASP A 251 -37.83 -6.02 23.73
N ALA A 252 -38.54 -6.05 22.60
CA ALA A 252 -39.82 -5.38 22.44
C ALA A 252 -41.03 -6.12 23.09
N SER A 253 -40.84 -7.36 23.57
CA SER A 253 -41.90 -8.15 24.21
C SER A 253 -41.97 -8.02 25.73
N MET A 254 -41.10 -7.20 26.35
CA MET A 254 -41.07 -7.01 27.80
C MET A 254 -41.77 -5.73 28.33
N PHE A 255 -42.40 -4.93 27.47
CA PHE A 255 -43.09 -3.72 27.86
C PHE A 255 -44.61 -3.77 27.57
N GLN A 256 -45.30 -4.82 28.04
CA GLN A 256 -46.75 -4.81 28.18
C GLN A 256 -47.17 -5.56 29.43
N SER A 257 -47.16 -4.87 30.57
CA SER A 257 -48.11 -5.13 31.68
C SER A 257 -47.81 -4.21 32.86
N PHE A 258 -48.48 -3.05 32.94
CA PHE A 258 -48.88 -2.45 34.22
C PHE A 258 -50.33 -2.00 34.10
N PRO A 259 -51.21 -2.47 35.00
CA PRO A 259 -52.62 -2.02 35.08
C PRO A 259 -52.69 -0.69 35.84
N ARG A 260 -53.79 -0.02 35.63
CA ARG A 260 -54.24 1.29 36.15
C ARG A 260 -54.13 1.44 37.65
#